data_2d64e3a57aba25e8c4b2bc5a7e63e509
#
_entry.id   2d64e3a57aba25e8c4b2bc5a7e63e509
#
_cell.length_a   1.000
_cell.length_b   1.000
_cell.length_c   1.000
_cell.angle_alpha   90.00
_cell.angle_beta   90.00
_cell.angle_gamma   90.00
#
_symmetry.space_group_name_H-M   'P 1'
#
loop_
_entity.id
_entity.type
_entity.pdbx_description
1 polymer ?
#
loop_
_entity_poly.entity_id
_entity_poly.type
_entity_poly.pdbx_seq_one_letter_code
_entity_poly.pdbx_strand_id
1 'polypeptide(L)'
;MNKIIKKSIDQHLGLLSDIKNELYDLIFDASKIILNATKNHKKIIWCGNGGSASQANHLSAELLGGMYKEKKEPFNSICLNTDTAFITAWSNDDSYKNIFVRQLKAVAQKGDILILLSTSGNSANIVNAAEFASINNLKVISLTGNDGGKLSGLSDMNININ
;
A
#
# COMPACT_ATOMS: atom_id res chain seq x y z
N MET A 1 -16.25 9.91 -28.90
CA MET A 1 -14.89 9.53 -28.48
C MET A 1 -14.10 10.72 -27.93
N ASN A 2 -13.94 11.82 -28.66
CA ASN A 2 -13.15 12.98 -28.22
C ASN A 2 -13.61 13.63 -26.88
N LYS A 3 -14.94 13.70 -26.64
CA LYS A 3 -15.48 14.25 -25.38
C LYS A 3 -15.16 13.40 -24.14
N ILE A 4 -15.06 12.07 -24.30
CA ILE A 4 -14.74 11.15 -23.20
C ILE A 4 -13.27 11.31 -22.79
N ILE A 5 -12.38 11.36 -23.80
CA ILE A 5 -10.94 11.55 -23.57
C ILE A 5 -10.69 12.90 -22.89
N LYS A 6 -11.30 13.97 -23.40
CA LYS A 6 -11.17 15.31 -22.79
C LYS A 6 -11.64 15.31 -21.34
N LYS A 7 -12.83 14.77 -21.09
CA LYS A 7 -13.37 14.65 -19.73
C LYS A 7 -12.44 13.90 -18.78
N SER A 8 -11.85 12.79 -19.25
CA SER A 8 -10.89 12.01 -18.45
C SER A 8 -9.64 12.83 -18.11
N ILE A 9 -9.10 13.57 -19.07
CA ILE A 9 -7.94 14.46 -18.85
C ILE A 9 -8.29 15.56 -17.85
N ASP A 10 -9.43 16.22 -18.04
CA ASP A 10 -9.88 17.31 -17.14
C ASP A 10 -10.08 16.80 -15.69
N GLN A 11 -10.61 15.59 -15.52
CA GLN A 11 -10.74 14.95 -14.21
C GLN A 11 -9.36 14.68 -13.56
N HIS A 12 -8.36 14.18 -14.31
CA HIS A 12 -7.02 13.98 -13.79
C HIS A 12 -6.32 15.28 -13.41
N LEU A 13 -6.51 16.35 -14.18
CA LEU A 13 -5.96 17.67 -13.85
C LEU A 13 -6.58 18.24 -12.56
N GLY A 14 -7.91 18.07 -12.38
CA GLY A 14 -8.59 18.42 -11.13
C GLY A 14 -8.01 17.65 -9.94
N LEU A 15 -7.88 16.34 -10.07
CA LEU A 15 -7.32 15.48 -9.04
C LEU A 15 -5.89 15.88 -8.63
N LEU A 16 -5.04 16.21 -9.58
CA LEU A 16 -3.68 16.70 -9.29
C LEU A 16 -3.67 18.02 -8.52
N SER A 17 -4.64 18.91 -8.81
CA SER A 17 -4.81 20.16 -8.05
C SER A 17 -5.22 19.87 -6.60
N ASP A 18 -6.15 18.94 -6.39
CA ASP A 18 -6.62 18.55 -5.05
C ASP A 18 -5.49 17.91 -4.25
N ILE A 19 -4.71 16.99 -4.85
CA ILE A 19 -3.53 16.40 -4.23
C ILE A 19 -2.54 17.47 -3.77
N LYS A 20 -2.25 18.45 -4.62
CA LYS A 20 -1.32 19.54 -4.29
C LYS A 20 -1.80 20.38 -3.11
N ASN A 21 -3.09 20.66 -3.03
CA ASN A 21 -3.64 21.60 -2.05
C ASN A 21 -4.01 20.91 -0.73
N GLU A 22 -4.47 19.66 -0.77
CA GLU A 22 -5.08 18.99 0.38
C GLU A 22 -4.24 17.85 0.93
N LEU A 23 -3.48 17.15 0.08
CA LEU A 23 -2.75 15.94 0.45
C LEU A 23 -1.24 16.12 0.56
N TYR A 24 -0.71 17.29 0.19
CA TYR A 24 0.75 17.51 0.20
C TYR A 24 1.38 17.19 1.55
N ASP A 25 0.85 17.78 2.62
CA ASP A 25 1.40 17.60 3.97
C ASP A 25 1.26 16.14 4.45
N LEU A 26 0.14 15.50 4.12
CA LEU A 26 -0.09 14.10 4.45
C LEU A 26 0.91 13.16 3.73
N ILE A 27 1.15 13.39 2.45
CA ILE A 27 2.16 12.65 1.67
C ILE A 27 3.57 12.90 2.23
N PHE A 28 3.88 14.15 2.60
CA PHE A 28 5.14 14.50 3.20
C PHE A 28 5.36 13.81 4.55
N ASP A 29 4.33 13.74 5.39
CA ASP A 29 4.42 13.05 6.68
C ASP A 29 4.52 11.52 6.50
N ALA A 30 3.82 10.93 5.52
CA ALA A 30 4.00 9.54 5.14
C ALA A 30 5.45 9.25 4.76
N SER A 31 6.06 10.13 3.97
CA SER A 31 7.46 10.00 3.56
C SER A 31 8.43 10.02 4.75
N LYS A 32 8.18 10.86 5.76
CA LYS A 32 8.99 10.90 7.00
C LYS A 32 8.89 9.59 7.79
N ILE A 33 7.67 9.02 7.90
CA ILE A 33 7.46 7.73 8.57
C ILE A 33 8.25 6.64 7.86
N ILE A 34 8.17 6.56 6.54
CA ILE A 34 8.90 5.59 5.73
C ILE A 34 10.41 5.77 5.89
N LEU A 35 10.92 6.99 5.75
CA LEU A 35 12.34 7.28 5.91
C LEU A 35 12.87 6.95 7.31
N ASN A 36 12.08 7.21 8.35
CA ASN A 36 12.47 6.85 9.70
C ASN A 36 12.55 5.33 9.88
N ALA A 37 11.61 4.59 9.35
CA ALA A 37 11.62 3.13 9.40
C ALA A 37 12.84 2.55 8.66
N THR A 38 13.14 3.04 7.46
CA THR A 38 14.28 2.58 6.67
C THR A 38 15.62 2.86 7.37
N LYS A 39 15.78 4.03 8.00
CA LYS A 39 16.95 4.35 8.83
C LYS A 39 17.14 3.39 10.01
N ASN A 40 16.05 2.81 10.51
CA ASN A 40 16.05 1.81 11.58
C ASN A 40 16.01 0.37 11.06
N HIS A 41 16.37 0.15 9.80
CA HIS A 41 16.39 -1.16 9.13
C HIS A 41 15.05 -1.92 9.16
N LYS A 42 13.93 -1.21 9.25
CA LYS A 42 12.60 -1.81 9.20
C LYS A 42 12.16 -2.06 7.77
N LYS A 43 11.30 -3.07 7.59
CA LYS A 43 10.75 -3.42 6.29
C LYS A 43 9.59 -2.51 5.90
N ILE A 44 9.45 -2.31 4.62
CA ILE A 44 8.27 -1.75 3.98
C ILE A 44 7.55 -2.90 3.28
N ILE A 45 6.37 -3.24 3.75
CA ILE A 45 5.58 -4.38 3.28
C ILE A 45 4.39 -3.85 2.50
N TRP A 46 4.18 -4.36 1.29
CA TRP A 46 3.14 -3.88 0.37
C TRP A 46 2.12 -4.97 0.08
N CYS A 47 0.85 -4.62 -0.01
CA CYS A 47 -0.16 -5.49 -0.60
C CYS A 47 -1.35 -4.72 -1.18
N GLY A 48 -2.05 -5.36 -2.10
CA GLY A 48 -3.24 -4.87 -2.78
C GLY A 48 -3.95 -5.99 -3.53
N ASN A 49 -5.06 -5.69 -4.18
CA ASN A 49 -5.78 -6.63 -5.04
C ASN A 49 -5.85 -6.11 -6.48
N GLY A 50 -5.81 -7.00 -7.47
CA GLY A 50 -5.97 -6.63 -8.88
C GLY A 50 -4.96 -5.57 -9.34
N GLY A 51 -5.43 -4.43 -9.86
CA GLY A 51 -4.57 -3.31 -10.24
C GLY A 51 -3.75 -2.75 -9.09
N SER A 52 -4.31 -2.72 -7.89
CA SER A 52 -3.59 -2.32 -6.66
C SER A 52 -2.47 -3.30 -6.30
N ALA A 53 -2.62 -4.60 -6.60
CA ALA A 53 -1.53 -5.57 -6.45
C ALA A 53 -0.37 -5.27 -7.41
N SER A 54 -0.68 -4.90 -8.64
CA SER A 54 0.34 -4.51 -9.63
C SER A 54 1.07 -3.24 -9.21
N GLN A 55 0.36 -2.25 -8.68
CA GLN A 55 0.95 -1.03 -8.14
C GLN A 55 1.84 -1.32 -6.92
N ALA A 56 1.36 -2.12 -5.97
CA ALA A 56 2.12 -2.54 -4.79
C ALA A 56 3.43 -3.23 -5.19
N ASN A 57 3.37 -4.13 -6.17
CA ASN A 57 4.55 -4.82 -6.68
C ASN A 57 5.54 -3.86 -7.35
N HIS A 58 5.04 -2.95 -8.20
CA HIS A 58 5.86 -1.94 -8.86
C HIS A 58 6.57 -1.03 -7.84
N LEU A 59 5.83 -0.47 -6.88
CA LEU A 59 6.39 0.43 -5.87
C LEU A 59 7.41 -0.27 -4.96
N SER A 60 7.17 -1.55 -4.62
CA SER A 60 8.15 -2.36 -3.89
C SER A 60 9.43 -2.56 -4.69
N ALA A 61 9.33 -2.85 -5.99
CA ALA A 61 10.47 -3.04 -6.87
C ALA A 61 11.29 -1.74 -7.04
N GLU A 62 10.64 -0.58 -7.11
CA GLU A 62 11.32 0.71 -7.19
C GLU A 62 12.17 1.00 -5.94
N LEU A 63 11.68 0.64 -4.75
CA LEU A 63 12.44 0.78 -3.52
C LEU A 63 13.61 -0.20 -3.41
N LEU A 64 13.50 -1.38 -4.03
CA LEU A 64 14.59 -2.37 -4.05
C LEU A 64 15.69 -2.01 -5.04
N GLY A 65 15.31 -1.58 -6.24
CA GLY A 65 16.29 -1.57 -7.35
C GLY A 65 16.38 -0.31 -8.15
N GLY A 66 15.39 0.65 -7.95
CA GLY A 66 15.63 1.43 -8.90
C GLY A 66 15.19 2.66 -9.55
N MET A 67 14.44 3.44 -8.92
CA MET A 67 13.96 4.72 -9.46
C MET A 67 15.07 5.70 -9.91
N TYR A 68 16.30 5.52 -9.42
CA TYR A 68 17.40 6.46 -9.65
C TYR A 68 18.60 5.79 -10.33
N LYS A 69 19.21 6.50 -11.27
CA LYS A 69 20.44 6.08 -11.97
C LYS A 69 21.65 5.93 -11.04
N GLU A 70 21.63 6.56 -9.88
CA GLU A 70 22.69 6.45 -8.88
C GLU A 70 22.52 5.15 -8.08
N LYS A 71 23.59 4.39 -7.94
CA LYS A 71 23.61 3.19 -7.10
C LYS A 71 23.42 3.63 -5.64
N LYS A 72 22.23 3.40 -5.10
CA LYS A 72 21.90 3.58 -3.69
C LYS A 72 21.70 2.22 -3.05
N GLU A 73 21.93 2.16 -1.73
CA GLU A 73 21.58 0.97 -0.97
C GLU A 73 20.09 0.66 -1.09
N PRO A 74 19.71 -0.59 -1.34
CA PRO A 74 18.32 -0.96 -1.47
C PRO A 74 17.58 -0.81 -0.15
N PHE A 75 16.35 -0.35 -0.22
CA PHE A 75 15.47 -0.40 0.94
C PHE A 75 14.98 -1.83 1.17
N ASN A 76 14.76 -2.20 2.43
CA ASN A 76 14.17 -3.49 2.78
C ASN A 76 12.67 -3.47 2.45
N SER A 77 12.33 -3.73 1.21
CA SER A 77 10.96 -3.65 0.67
C SER A 77 10.50 -5.01 0.15
N ILE A 78 9.29 -5.43 0.52
CA ILE A 78 8.69 -6.69 0.06
C ILE A 78 7.23 -6.47 -0.34
N CYS A 79 6.79 -7.17 -1.39
CA CYS A 79 5.39 -7.19 -1.80
C CYS A 79 4.79 -8.58 -1.58
N LEU A 80 3.69 -8.65 -0.83
CA LEU A 80 3.01 -9.91 -0.50
C LEU A 80 2.21 -10.50 -1.69
N ASN A 81 2.18 -9.81 -2.83
CA ASN A 81 1.51 -10.27 -4.03
C ASN A 81 2.41 -11.10 -4.97
N THR A 82 3.68 -11.30 -4.64
CA THR A 82 4.66 -11.89 -5.57
C THR A 82 4.66 -13.41 -5.58
N ASP A 83 4.34 -14.07 -4.47
CA ASP A 83 4.31 -15.53 -4.37
C ASP A 83 2.95 -16.07 -4.84
N THR A 84 2.84 -16.29 -6.15
CA THR A 84 1.62 -16.82 -6.77
C THR A 84 1.30 -18.25 -6.35
N ALA A 85 2.33 -19.07 -6.09
CA ALA A 85 2.13 -20.43 -5.62
C ALA A 85 1.48 -20.43 -4.24
N PHE A 86 1.99 -19.64 -3.31
CA PHE A 86 1.40 -19.48 -1.98
C PHE A 86 -0.03 -18.94 -2.07
N ILE A 87 -0.26 -17.85 -2.82
CA ILE A 87 -1.56 -17.20 -2.92
C ILE A 87 -2.62 -18.18 -3.43
N THR A 88 -2.31 -18.94 -4.48
CA THR A 88 -3.26 -19.89 -5.07
C THR A 88 -3.53 -21.08 -4.16
N ALA A 89 -2.49 -21.67 -3.56
CA ALA A 89 -2.62 -22.79 -2.63
C ALA A 89 -3.42 -22.38 -1.38
N TRP A 90 -3.02 -21.30 -0.72
CA TRP A 90 -3.71 -20.85 0.50
C TRP A 90 -5.15 -20.43 0.25
N SER A 91 -5.44 -19.84 -0.90
CA SER A 91 -6.81 -19.49 -1.28
C SER A 91 -7.69 -20.70 -1.51
N ASN A 92 -7.12 -21.82 -1.99
CA ASN A 92 -7.82 -23.08 -2.20
C ASN A 92 -8.04 -23.83 -0.87
N ASP A 93 -7.02 -23.86 0.00
CA ASP A 93 -6.99 -24.70 1.19
C ASP A 93 -7.62 -24.02 2.43
N ASP A 94 -7.58 -22.70 2.52
CA ASP A 94 -8.15 -21.92 3.62
C ASP A 94 -9.09 -20.83 3.08
N SER A 95 -8.58 -19.65 2.83
CA SER A 95 -9.38 -18.52 2.35
C SER A 95 -8.52 -17.40 1.75
N TYR A 96 -8.99 -16.83 0.65
CA TYR A 96 -8.43 -15.60 0.09
C TYR A 96 -8.42 -14.42 1.08
N LYS A 97 -9.32 -14.42 2.07
CA LYS A 97 -9.38 -13.39 3.11
C LYS A 97 -8.14 -13.36 4.01
N ASN A 98 -7.40 -14.47 4.08
CA ASN A 98 -6.29 -14.64 5.01
C ASN A 98 -4.92 -14.65 4.34
N ILE A 99 -4.82 -14.50 3.01
CA ILE A 99 -3.56 -14.61 2.26
C ILE A 99 -2.47 -13.64 2.75
N PHE A 100 -2.83 -12.42 3.08
CA PHE A 100 -1.86 -11.43 3.57
C PHE A 100 -1.54 -11.62 5.05
N VAL A 101 -2.53 -11.90 5.87
CA VAL A 101 -2.31 -12.20 7.30
C VAL A 101 -1.37 -13.39 7.48
N ARG A 102 -1.53 -14.45 6.67
CA ARG A 102 -0.66 -15.63 6.75
C ARG A 102 0.79 -15.29 6.44
N GLN A 103 1.02 -14.50 5.41
CA GLN A 103 2.36 -14.04 5.06
C GLN A 103 2.93 -13.08 6.11
N LEU A 104 2.14 -12.12 6.61
CA LEU A 104 2.55 -11.20 7.66
C LEU A 104 3.00 -11.94 8.93
N LYS A 105 2.32 -13.01 9.34
CA LYS A 105 2.74 -13.85 10.48
C LYS A 105 4.15 -14.44 10.31
N ALA A 106 4.58 -14.65 9.08
CA ALA A 106 5.90 -15.23 8.80
C ALA A 106 7.00 -14.15 8.71
N VAL A 107 6.69 -12.98 8.13
CA VAL A 107 7.72 -12.01 7.74
C VAL A 107 7.72 -10.72 8.54
N ALA A 108 6.60 -10.33 9.14
CA ALA A 108 6.48 -9.03 9.80
C ALA A 108 7.17 -8.99 11.16
N GLN A 109 7.74 -7.83 11.48
CA GLN A 109 8.37 -7.54 12.76
C GLN A 109 7.86 -6.21 13.31
N LYS A 110 7.86 -6.06 14.63
CA LYS A 110 7.51 -4.81 15.29
C LYS A 110 8.28 -3.63 14.72
N GLY A 111 7.56 -2.58 14.35
CA GLY A 111 8.09 -1.35 13.77
C GLY A 111 8.26 -1.38 12.25
N ASP A 112 7.93 -2.48 11.58
CA ASP A 112 7.79 -2.51 10.13
C ASP A 112 6.61 -1.63 9.69
N ILE A 113 6.60 -1.23 8.42
CA ILE A 113 5.51 -0.48 7.81
C ILE A 113 4.73 -1.40 6.88
N LEU A 114 3.43 -1.42 7.02
CA LEU A 114 2.51 -2.06 6.08
C LEU A 114 1.82 -0.99 5.23
N ILE A 115 2.04 -1.04 3.93
CA ILE A 115 1.39 -0.15 2.96
C ILE A 115 0.31 -0.92 2.22
N LEU A 116 -0.91 -0.43 2.32
CA LEU A 116 -2.12 -1.06 1.81
C LEU A 116 -2.71 -0.24 0.66
N LEU A 117 -2.88 -0.86 -0.50
CA LEU A 117 -3.54 -0.23 -1.64
C LEU A 117 -4.92 -0.85 -1.85
N SER A 118 -5.98 -0.06 -1.67
CA SER A 118 -7.36 -0.53 -1.82
C SER A 118 -8.31 0.61 -2.18
N THR A 119 -8.76 0.69 -3.42
CA THR A 119 -9.69 1.75 -3.87
C THR A 119 -10.93 1.85 -2.98
N SER A 120 -11.54 0.73 -2.58
CA SER A 120 -12.73 0.73 -1.73
C SER A 120 -12.43 0.85 -0.23
N GLY A 121 -11.21 0.59 0.20
CA GLY A 121 -10.86 0.48 1.62
C GLY A 121 -11.57 -0.64 2.40
N ASN A 122 -12.29 -1.54 1.68
CA ASN A 122 -13.19 -2.54 2.30
C ASN A 122 -12.86 -4.00 1.93
N SER A 123 -11.84 -4.25 1.12
CA SER A 123 -11.45 -5.61 0.74
C SER A 123 -11.07 -6.43 1.99
N ALA A 124 -11.73 -7.56 2.22
CA ALA A 124 -11.61 -8.31 3.47
C ALA A 124 -10.17 -8.73 3.80
N ASN A 125 -9.38 -9.19 2.81
CA ASN A 125 -7.99 -9.56 3.01
C ASN A 125 -7.09 -8.37 3.38
N ILE A 126 -7.38 -7.18 2.87
CA ILE A 126 -6.67 -5.94 3.18
C ILE A 126 -7.05 -5.44 4.57
N VAL A 127 -8.34 -5.47 4.92
CA VAL A 127 -8.83 -5.11 6.26
C VAL A 127 -8.23 -6.04 7.32
N ASN A 128 -8.26 -7.36 7.10
CA ASN A 128 -7.65 -8.33 8.00
C ASN A 128 -6.13 -8.08 8.18
N ALA A 129 -5.44 -7.69 7.11
CA ALA A 129 -4.02 -7.34 7.17
C ALA A 129 -3.77 -6.07 8.01
N ALA A 130 -4.63 -5.04 7.89
CA ALA A 130 -4.55 -3.84 8.71
C ALA A 130 -4.78 -4.14 10.20
N GLU A 131 -5.80 -4.92 10.52
CA GLU A 131 -6.09 -5.35 11.90
C GLU A 131 -4.92 -6.14 12.50
N PHE A 132 -4.37 -7.11 11.76
CA PHE A 132 -3.19 -7.85 12.18
C PHE A 132 -2.00 -6.93 12.44
N ALA A 133 -1.74 -5.98 11.55
CA ALA A 133 -0.63 -5.04 11.66
C ALA A 133 -0.73 -4.17 12.92
N SER A 134 -1.93 -3.64 13.19
CA SER A 134 -2.20 -2.84 14.39
C SER A 134 -1.88 -3.62 15.67
N ILE A 135 -2.39 -4.85 15.79
CA ILE A 135 -2.16 -5.72 16.98
C ILE A 135 -0.68 -6.06 17.16
N ASN A 136 0.08 -6.17 16.06
CA ASN A 136 1.49 -6.56 16.08
C ASN A 136 2.46 -5.37 16.03
N ASN A 137 1.98 -4.15 16.27
CA ASN A 137 2.78 -2.93 16.34
C ASN A 137 3.54 -2.63 15.03
N LEU A 138 2.94 -2.90 13.88
CA LEU A 138 3.36 -2.35 12.61
C LEU A 138 2.70 -0.96 12.44
N LYS A 139 3.34 -0.09 11.66
CA LYS A 139 2.70 1.13 11.19
C LYS A 139 1.93 0.85 9.91
N VAL A 140 0.68 1.30 9.85
CA VAL A 140 -0.20 1.11 8.69
C VAL A 140 -0.39 2.41 7.94
N ILE A 141 0.00 2.42 6.67
CA ILE A 141 -0.30 3.50 5.72
C ILE A 141 -1.21 2.93 4.65
N SER A 142 -2.36 3.54 4.41
CA SER A 142 -3.26 3.10 3.35
C SER A 142 -3.44 4.16 2.28
N LEU A 143 -3.53 3.71 1.02
CA LEU A 143 -3.91 4.51 -0.13
C LEU A 143 -5.28 4.02 -0.59
N THR A 144 -6.27 4.89 -0.51
CA THR A 144 -7.67 4.55 -0.75
C THR A 144 -8.35 5.55 -1.70
N GLY A 145 -9.51 5.19 -2.20
CA GLY A 145 -10.42 6.06 -2.92
C GLY A 145 -11.74 6.24 -2.18
N ASN A 146 -12.67 6.94 -2.78
CA ASN A 146 -14.00 7.23 -2.23
C ASN A 146 -13.93 7.80 -0.79
N ASP A 147 -14.57 7.15 0.15
CA ASP A 147 -14.60 7.53 1.58
C ASP A 147 -13.50 6.85 2.44
N GLY A 148 -12.59 6.11 1.80
CA GLY A 148 -11.53 5.38 2.49
C GLY A 148 -11.97 4.05 3.13
N GLY A 149 -13.27 3.79 3.21
CA GLY A 149 -13.85 2.59 3.78
C GLY A 149 -13.37 2.30 5.20
N LYS A 150 -13.30 1.02 5.57
CA LYS A 150 -12.83 0.59 6.90
C LYS A 150 -11.36 0.94 7.15
N LEU A 151 -10.55 1.01 6.09
CA LEU A 151 -9.13 1.32 6.25
C LEU A 151 -8.89 2.73 6.80
N SER A 152 -9.78 3.69 6.56
CA SER A 152 -9.65 5.04 7.12
C SER A 152 -9.56 5.06 8.65
N GLY A 153 -10.27 4.15 9.32
CA GLY A 153 -10.26 4.01 10.78
C GLY A 153 -9.22 3.01 11.33
N LEU A 154 -8.61 2.19 10.46
CA LEU A 154 -7.65 1.15 10.84
C LEU A 154 -6.19 1.53 10.55
N SER A 155 -5.96 2.59 9.79
CA SER A 155 -4.64 3.03 9.40
C SER A 155 -4.12 4.12 10.32
N ASP A 156 -2.82 4.09 10.63
CA ASP A 156 -2.15 5.23 11.29
C ASP A 156 -2.16 6.47 10.39
N MET A 157 -2.19 6.25 9.08
CA MET A 157 -2.31 7.30 8.07
C MET A 157 -3.08 6.77 6.86
N ASN A 158 -4.12 7.49 6.44
CA ASN A 158 -4.89 7.18 5.23
C ASN A 158 -4.75 8.31 4.21
N ILE A 159 -4.12 8.02 3.07
CA ILE A 159 -4.06 8.92 1.92
C ILE A 159 -5.26 8.58 1.04
N ASN A 160 -6.33 9.34 1.19
CA ASN A 160 -7.58 9.13 0.47
C ASN A 160 -7.71 10.08 -0.71
N ILE A 161 -7.98 9.53 -1.89
CA ILE A 161 -8.17 10.28 -3.13
C ILE A 161 -9.59 10.02 -3.63
N ASN A 162 -10.44 11.03 -3.57
CA ASN A 162 -11.85 10.99 -4.00
C ASN A 162 -12.02 11.12 -5.51
#